data_23d484ed9ceee5b1166bb40182372c24
#
_entry.id   23d484ed9ceee5b1166bb40182372c24
#
_cell.length_a   1.000
_cell.length_b   1.000
_cell.length_c   1.000
_cell.angle_alpha   90.00
_cell.angle_beta   90.00
_cell.angle_gamma   90.00
#
_symmetry.space_group_name_H-M   'P 1'
#
loop_
_entity.id
_entity.type
_entity.pdbx_description
1 polymer ?
#
loop_
_entity_poly.entity_id
_entity_poly.type
_entity_poly.pdbx_seq_one_letter_code
_entity_poly.pdbx_strand_id
1 'polypeptide(L)'
;MQSWCPPPLGCIKINVDAAISSSQAAIAVVPRDHRGVPIKIWARLTKKTSPLQAETEALLWAIQLAKVEKWSHVTFEGDAKICFDA
;
A
#
# COMPACT_ATOMS: atom_id res chain seq x y z
N MET A 1 -9.34 -9.38 16.14
CA MET A 1 -8.42 -8.41 15.55
C MET A 1 -7.00 -8.95 15.58
N GLN A 2 -6.28 -8.76 14.52
CA GLN A 2 -4.90 -9.19 14.48
C GLN A 2 -3.99 -8.08 14.97
N SER A 3 -3.05 -8.43 15.82
CA SER A 3 -1.98 -7.52 16.16
C SER A 3 -1.04 -7.35 14.96
N TRP A 4 -0.36 -6.22 14.94
CA TRP A 4 0.63 -5.98 13.88
C TRP A 4 1.77 -6.97 14.01
N CYS A 5 2.14 -7.58 12.88
CA CYS A 5 3.29 -8.48 12.81
C CYS A 5 4.26 -7.93 11.77
N PRO A 6 5.55 -7.89 12.08
CA PRO A 6 6.53 -7.52 11.06
C PRO A 6 6.58 -8.60 9.98
N PRO A 7 6.80 -8.23 8.72
CA PRO A 7 6.95 -9.24 7.67
C PRO A 7 8.18 -10.10 7.94
N PRO A 8 8.13 -11.39 7.58
CA PRO A 8 9.31 -12.23 7.67
C PRO A 8 10.46 -11.71 6.82
N LEU A 9 11.68 -12.17 7.11
CA LEU A 9 12.85 -11.81 6.32
C LEU A 9 12.60 -12.12 4.85
N GLY A 10 12.91 -11.18 3.98
CA GLY A 10 12.67 -11.32 2.55
C GLY A 10 11.27 -10.93 2.09
N CYS A 11 10.37 -10.60 3.01
CA CYS A 11 9.02 -10.16 2.69
C CYS A 11 8.92 -8.64 2.81
N ILE A 12 7.99 -8.08 2.05
CA ILE A 12 7.76 -6.64 2.01
C ILE A 12 6.34 -6.36 2.51
N LYS A 13 6.21 -5.40 3.39
CA LYS A 13 4.92 -4.91 3.84
C LYS A 13 4.65 -3.57 3.16
N ILE A 14 3.56 -3.49 2.42
CA ILE A 14 3.21 -2.28 1.70
C ILE A 14 2.03 -1.62 2.39
N ASN A 15 2.26 -0.41 2.88
CA ASN A 15 1.18 0.41 3.42
C ASN A 15 0.60 1.25 2.29
N VAL A 16 -0.72 1.27 2.19
CA VAL A 16 -1.43 2.13 1.25
C VAL A 16 -2.33 3.08 2.03
N ASP A 17 -2.47 4.28 1.53
CA ASP A 17 -3.28 5.29 2.17
C ASP A 17 -3.90 6.19 1.12
N ALA A 18 -5.05 6.77 1.45
CA ALA A 18 -5.75 7.69 0.57
C ALA A 18 -6.29 8.84 1.41
N ALA A 19 -6.19 10.03 0.87
CA ALA A 19 -6.73 11.24 1.48
C ALA A 19 -7.60 11.95 0.46
N ILE A 20 -8.78 12.37 0.89
CA ILE A 20 -9.74 13.05 0.03
C ILE A 20 -9.88 14.50 0.48
N SER A 21 -9.70 15.42 -0.44
CA SER A 21 -9.98 16.84 -0.23
C SER A 21 -11.22 17.24 -1.00
N SER A 22 -11.57 18.52 -0.95
CA SER A 22 -12.74 19.03 -1.66
C SER A 22 -12.62 18.94 -3.18
N SER A 23 -11.40 18.89 -3.71
CA SER A 23 -11.17 18.94 -5.15
C SER A 23 -10.36 17.77 -5.71
N GLN A 24 -9.64 17.05 -4.87
CA GLN A 24 -8.72 16.00 -5.32
C GLN A 24 -8.65 14.87 -4.31
N ALA A 25 -8.09 13.77 -4.75
CA ALA A 25 -7.67 12.69 -3.88
C ALA A 25 -6.18 12.50 -4.02
N ALA A 26 -5.54 12.07 -2.95
CA ALA A 26 -4.13 11.72 -2.94
C ALA A 26 -4.01 10.27 -2.50
N ILE A 27 -3.17 9.50 -3.17
CA ILE A 27 -2.91 8.12 -2.79
C ILE A 27 -1.42 7.96 -2.56
N ALA A 28 -1.08 7.13 -1.59
CA ALA A 28 0.30 6.88 -1.21
C ALA A 28 0.56 5.39 -1.04
N VAL A 29 1.74 4.96 -1.43
CA VAL A 29 2.19 3.57 -1.31
C VAL A 29 3.56 3.59 -0.66
N VAL A 30 3.69 2.93 0.49
CA VAL A 30 4.94 2.92 1.26
C VAL A 30 5.32 1.49 1.56
N PRO A 31 6.20 0.87 0.76
CA PRO A 31 6.74 -0.45 1.07
C PRO A 31 7.78 -0.35 2.19
N ARG A 32 7.75 -1.31 3.10
CA ARG A 32 8.68 -1.40 4.22
C ARG A 32 9.31 -2.77 4.23
N ASP A 33 10.56 -2.83 4.68
CA ASP A 33 11.27 -4.10 4.82
C ASP A 33 10.86 -4.80 6.12
N HIS A 34 11.52 -5.93 6.42
CA HIS A 34 11.23 -6.71 7.61
C HIS A 34 11.52 -5.97 8.91
N ARG A 35 12.29 -4.89 8.86
CA ARG A 35 12.59 -4.05 10.03
C ARG A 35 11.59 -2.91 10.18
N GLY A 36 10.65 -2.77 9.23
CA GLY A 36 9.71 -1.67 9.22
C GLY A 36 10.25 -0.39 8.61
N VAL A 37 11.44 -0.45 8.01
CA VAL A 37 12.06 0.72 7.40
C VAL A 37 11.46 0.94 6.01
N PRO A 38 11.01 2.15 5.68
CA PRO A 38 10.51 2.43 4.33
C PRO A 38 11.60 2.22 3.29
N ILE A 39 11.27 1.45 2.24
CA ILE A 39 12.19 1.24 1.12
C ILE A 39 12.08 2.40 0.16
N LYS A 40 10.85 2.80 -0.14
CA LYS A 40 10.52 3.93 -1.01
C LYS A 40 9.21 4.54 -0.55
N ILE A 41 8.90 5.70 -1.08
CA ILE A 41 7.59 6.33 -0.86
C ILE A 41 7.11 6.80 -2.22
N TRP A 42 5.95 6.30 -2.66
CA TRP A 42 5.29 6.78 -3.85
C TRP A 42 4.01 7.48 -3.44
N ALA A 43 3.77 8.62 -4.05
CA ALA A 43 2.53 9.37 -3.82
C ALA A 43 2.13 10.03 -5.13
N ARG A 44 0.82 10.14 -5.36
CA ARG A 44 0.30 10.86 -6.51
C ARG A 44 -1.08 11.42 -6.21
N LEU A 45 -1.42 12.46 -6.94
CA LEU A 45 -2.77 13.01 -6.92
C LEU A 45 -3.61 12.30 -7.98
N THR A 46 -4.88 12.17 -7.69
CA THR A 46 -5.85 11.61 -8.62
C THR A 46 -7.11 12.47 -8.58
N LYS A 47 -8.05 12.20 -9.46
CA LYS A 47 -9.32 12.92 -9.46
C LYS A 47 -10.06 12.65 -8.17
N LYS A 48 -10.85 13.65 -7.74
CA LYS A 48 -11.71 13.45 -6.59
C LYS A 48 -12.63 12.27 -6.84
N THR A 49 -12.71 11.40 -5.86
CA THR A 49 -13.47 10.17 -5.96
C THR A 49 -13.94 9.77 -4.57
N SER A 50 -14.71 8.70 -4.46
CA SER A 50 -15.13 8.21 -3.15
C SER A 50 -13.93 7.64 -2.39
N PRO A 51 -13.97 7.62 -1.04
CA PRO A 51 -12.91 6.98 -0.26
C PRO A 51 -12.65 5.54 -0.66
N LEU A 52 -13.71 4.78 -0.97
CA LEU A 52 -13.57 3.40 -1.38
C LEU A 52 -12.81 3.29 -2.70
N GLN A 53 -13.13 4.13 -3.68
CA GLN A 53 -12.42 4.13 -4.96
C GLN A 53 -10.96 4.53 -4.80
N ALA A 54 -10.69 5.54 -3.97
CA ALA A 54 -9.32 5.98 -3.74
C ALA A 54 -8.48 4.87 -3.08
N GLU A 55 -9.03 4.17 -2.11
CA GLU A 55 -8.36 3.03 -1.48
C GLU A 55 -8.13 1.91 -2.49
N THR A 56 -9.11 1.63 -3.34
CA THR A 56 -8.98 0.61 -4.37
C THR A 56 -7.89 0.98 -5.38
N GLU A 57 -7.84 2.23 -5.82
CA GLU A 57 -6.79 2.69 -6.71
C GLU A 57 -5.41 2.57 -6.07
N ALA A 58 -5.29 2.93 -4.80
CA ALA A 58 -4.03 2.81 -4.07
C ALA A 58 -3.58 1.36 -4.01
N LEU A 59 -4.49 0.44 -3.72
CA LEU A 59 -4.19 -0.98 -3.65
C LEU A 59 -3.76 -1.52 -5.01
N LEU A 60 -4.48 -1.18 -6.08
CA LEU A 60 -4.12 -1.62 -7.42
C LEU A 60 -2.76 -1.09 -7.84
N TRP A 61 -2.47 0.17 -7.52
CA TRP A 61 -1.17 0.75 -7.80
C TRP A 61 -0.07 0.01 -7.03
N ALA A 62 -0.32 -0.29 -5.75
CA ALA A 62 0.63 -1.03 -4.93
C ALA A 62 0.93 -2.40 -5.51
N ILE A 63 -0.08 -3.11 -6.02
CA ILE A 63 0.10 -4.41 -6.66
C ILE A 63 0.97 -4.27 -7.92
N GLN A 64 0.72 -3.27 -8.73
CA GLN A 64 1.50 -3.01 -9.93
C GLN A 64 2.96 -2.71 -9.59
N LEU A 65 3.18 -1.89 -8.56
CA LEU A 65 4.53 -1.55 -8.11
C LEU A 65 5.27 -2.78 -7.59
N ALA A 66 4.58 -3.64 -6.85
CA ALA A 66 5.16 -4.89 -6.36
C ALA A 66 5.62 -5.77 -7.51
N LYS A 67 4.83 -5.84 -8.59
CA LYS A 67 5.22 -6.61 -9.78
C LYS A 67 6.42 -6.01 -10.48
N VAL A 68 6.46 -4.70 -10.62
CA VAL A 68 7.59 -4.00 -11.24
C VAL A 68 8.87 -4.23 -10.45
N GLU A 69 8.80 -4.17 -9.13
CA GLU A 69 9.94 -4.39 -8.25
C GLU A 69 10.28 -5.87 -8.07
N LYS A 70 9.43 -6.77 -8.60
CA LYS A 70 9.60 -8.22 -8.54
C LYS A 70 9.64 -8.77 -7.12
N TRP A 71 8.88 -8.16 -6.22
CA TRP A 71 8.74 -8.68 -4.87
C TRP A 71 7.78 -9.87 -4.90
N SER A 72 8.20 -11.01 -4.36
CA SER A 72 7.43 -12.26 -4.43
C SER A 72 6.53 -12.49 -3.21
N HIS A 73 6.89 -11.97 -2.07
CA HIS A 73 6.11 -12.12 -0.84
C HIS A 73 5.77 -10.75 -0.31
N VAL A 74 4.50 -10.38 -0.43
CA VAL A 74 4.06 -9.03 -0.13
C VAL A 74 2.81 -9.10 0.73
N THR A 75 2.77 -8.27 1.76
CA THR A 75 1.59 -8.02 2.57
C THR A 75 1.13 -6.61 2.29
N PHE A 76 -0.13 -6.45 1.94
CA PHE A 76 -0.71 -5.13 1.75
C PHE A 76 -1.51 -4.74 2.98
N GLU A 77 -1.28 -3.54 3.48
CA GLU A 77 -1.97 -3.01 4.63
C GLU A 77 -2.54 -1.65 4.31
N GLY A 78 -3.83 -1.53 4.50
CA GLY A 78 -4.57 -0.29 4.42
C GLY A 78 -5.65 -0.36 5.46
N ASP A 79 -6.80 0.23 5.21
CA ASP A 79 -7.91 0.16 6.16
C ASP A 79 -8.38 -1.28 6.37
N ALA A 80 -8.35 -2.09 5.33
CA ALA A 80 -8.82 -3.48 5.38
C ALA A 80 -7.75 -4.48 5.81
N LYS A 81 -6.50 -4.11 5.84
CA LYS A 81 -5.38 -4.97 6.25
C LYS A 81 -5.38 -6.32 5.55
N ILE A 82 -5.25 -6.30 4.25
CA ILE A 82 -5.26 -7.50 3.43
C ILE A 82 -3.85 -8.08 3.34
N CYS A 83 -3.73 -9.39 3.62
CA CYS A 83 -2.46 -10.09 3.53
C CYS A 83 -2.58 -11.23 2.52
N PHE A 84 -1.65 -11.32 1.58
CA PHE A 84 -1.61 -12.43 0.65
C PHE A 84 -0.23 -12.52 -0.01
N ASP A 85 0.06 -13.70 -0.54
CA ASP A 85 1.27 -13.92 -1.33
C ASP A 85 1.03 -13.51 -2.76
N ALA A 86 1.98 -12.81 -3.32
CA ALA A 86 1.90 -12.37 -4.70
C ALA A 86 2.45 -13.42 -5.66
#